data_aadf83a23b7cf196f26b0cea2f7e29b9
#
_entry.id   aadf83a23b7cf196f26b0cea2f7e29b9
#
_cell.length_a   1.000
_cell.length_b   1.000
_cell.length_c   1.000
_cell.angle_alpha   90.00
_cell.angle_beta   90.00
_cell.angle_gamma   90.00
#
_symmetry.space_group_name_H-M   'P 1'
#
loop_
_entity.id
_entity.type
_entity.pdbx_description
1 polymer ?
#
loop_
_entity_poly.entity_id
_entity_poly.type
_entity_poly.pdbx_seq_one_letter_code
_entity_poly.pdbx_strand_id
1 'polypeptide(L)'
;MESEGSEWEAVYFNWLHQVENFNRNEANTRKKFVLFICHSYQLACRHYKVGTVAKRKSTAFGVFPVHMLPGTKSEPIFQSLKDPFYAVDSRDFQVIQPDHAHIKKMGAKILAIEKERPHVPFERAMMAIRFNEFMVGTQFHPEADAVGMSMY
;
A
#
# COMPACT_ATOMS: atom_id res chain seq x y z
N MET A 1 11.93 -9.33 4.61
CA MET A 1 11.44 -8.54 5.78
C MET A 1 11.79 -9.33 7.03
N GLU A 2 12.02 -8.68 8.17
CA GLU A 2 12.36 -9.36 9.44
C GLU A 2 11.29 -10.34 9.92
N SER A 3 10.05 -10.14 9.50
CA SER A 3 8.91 -11.02 9.83
C SER A 3 8.69 -12.18 8.87
N GLU A 4 9.48 -12.29 7.80
CA GLU A 4 9.24 -13.28 6.76
C GLU A 4 9.39 -14.71 7.29
N GLY A 5 8.30 -15.50 7.15
CA GLY A 5 8.24 -16.85 7.66
C GLY A 5 7.90 -16.99 9.14
N SER A 6 7.57 -15.90 9.83
CA SER A 6 7.12 -15.95 11.23
C SER A 6 5.71 -16.56 11.36
N GLU A 7 5.44 -17.18 12.51
CA GLU A 7 4.14 -17.84 12.75
C GLU A 7 2.95 -16.88 12.62
N TRP A 8 3.09 -15.63 13.07
CA TRP A 8 2.02 -14.65 12.97
C TRP A 8 1.69 -14.25 11.53
N GLU A 9 2.66 -14.28 10.59
CA GLU A 9 2.38 -14.06 9.17
C GLU A 9 1.46 -15.14 8.60
N ALA A 10 1.64 -16.38 9.00
CA ALA A 10 0.76 -17.48 8.58
C ALA A 10 -0.68 -17.23 9.04
N VAL A 11 -0.87 -16.73 10.28
CA VAL A 11 -2.18 -16.35 10.82
C VAL A 11 -2.77 -15.17 10.02
N TYR A 12 -1.96 -14.16 9.72
CA TYR A 12 -2.38 -12.99 8.93
C TYR A 12 -2.83 -13.40 7.52
N PHE A 13 -2.06 -14.20 6.81
CA PHE A 13 -2.42 -14.64 5.46
C PHE A 13 -3.61 -15.59 5.46
N ASN A 14 -3.77 -16.43 6.48
CA ASN A 14 -4.97 -17.25 6.63
C ASN A 14 -6.22 -16.39 6.82
N TRP A 15 -6.15 -15.36 7.67
CA TRP A 15 -7.22 -14.38 7.82
C TRP A 15 -7.54 -13.69 6.48
N LEU A 16 -6.55 -13.27 5.73
CA LEU A 16 -6.73 -12.63 4.43
C LEU A 16 -7.47 -13.55 3.45
N HIS A 17 -7.09 -14.83 3.37
CA HIS A 17 -7.80 -15.82 2.57
C HIS A 17 -9.26 -16.02 3.01
N GLN A 18 -9.54 -16.00 4.31
CA GLN A 18 -10.91 -16.06 4.79
C GLN A 18 -11.74 -14.87 4.34
N VAL A 19 -11.18 -13.66 4.37
CA VAL A 19 -11.85 -12.43 3.88
C VAL A 19 -12.09 -12.53 2.37
N GLU A 20 -11.12 -12.98 1.60
CA GLU A 20 -11.29 -13.17 0.16
C GLU A 20 -12.39 -14.19 -0.16
N ASN A 21 -12.38 -15.33 0.50
CA ASN A 21 -13.41 -16.38 0.33
C ASN A 21 -14.79 -15.86 0.72
N PHE A 22 -14.89 -15.10 1.81
CA PHE A 22 -16.11 -14.44 2.22
C PHE A 22 -16.64 -13.50 1.12
N ASN A 23 -15.76 -12.70 0.55
CA ASN A 23 -16.12 -11.74 -0.50
C ASN A 23 -16.49 -12.40 -1.84
N ARG A 24 -15.88 -13.55 -2.17
CA ARG A 24 -16.21 -14.31 -3.38
C ARG A 24 -17.58 -15.01 -3.29
N ASN A 25 -18.05 -15.30 -2.09
CA ASN A 25 -19.36 -15.92 -1.90
C ASN A 25 -20.48 -14.92 -2.22
N GLU A 26 -21.22 -15.16 -3.28
CA GLU A 26 -22.32 -14.30 -3.75
C GLU A 26 -23.48 -14.19 -2.75
N ALA A 27 -23.68 -15.20 -1.91
CA ALA A 27 -24.67 -15.17 -0.84
C ALA A 27 -24.37 -14.11 0.22
N ASN A 28 -23.12 -13.67 0.35
CA ASN A 28 -22.73 -12.61 1.26
C ASN A 28 -22.98 -11.23 0.62
N THR A 29 -24.11 -10.62 0.93
CA THR A 29 -24.51 -9.32 0.39
C THR A 29 -23.69 -8.15 0.97
N ARG A 30 -23.11 -8.32 2.18
CA ARG A 30 -22.21 -7.33 2.80
C ARG A 30 -20.78 -7.77 2.66
N LYS A 31 -20.07 -7.17 1.71
CA LYS A 31 -18.64 -7.43 1.47
C LYS A 31 -17.76 -6.80 2.56
N LYS A 32 -16.58 -7.38 2.77
CA LYS A 32 -15.56 -6.88 3.71
C LYS A 32 -14.55 -6.03 2.95
N PHE A 33 -14.40 -4.77 3.37
CA PHE A 33 -13.39 -3.88 2.82
C PHE A 33 -12.14 -3.90 3.71
N VAL A 34 -10.97 -3.93 3.09
CA VAL A 34 -9.68 -3.95 3.80
C VAL A 34 -8.82 -2.80 3.30
N LEU A 35 -8.35 -1.98 4.24
CA LEU A 35 -7.30 -0.99 4.03
C LEU A 35 -6.01 -1.51 4.68
N PHE A 36 -5.01 -1.78 3.85
CA PHE A 36 -3.67 -2.15 4.33
C PHE A 36 -2.83 -0.88 4.52
N ILE A 37 -2.19 -0.74 5.68
CA ILE A 37 -1.37 0.43 6.00
C ILE A 37 0.06 0.00 6.30
N CYS A 38 1.04 0.68 5.71
CA CYS A 38 2.48 0.54 5.95
C CYS A 38 2.96 -0.92 5.90
N HIS A 39 3.21 -1.56 7.03
CA HIS A 39 3.70 -2.94 7.08
C HIS A 39 2.70 -3.93 6.48
N SER A 40 1.41 -3.82 6.80
CA SER A 40 0.37 -4.69 6.21
C SER A 40 0.22 -4.48 4.70
N TYR A 41 0.47 -3.26 4.19
CA TYR A 41 0.55 -2.99 2.76
C TYR A 41 1.73 -3.75 2.11
N GLN A 42 2.92 -3.74 2.73
CA GLN A 42 4.09 -4.47 2.23
C GLN A 42 3.82 -5.98 2.22
N LEU A 43 3.17 -6.51 3.26
CA LEU A 43 2.74 -7.91 3.31
C LEU A 43 1.75 -8.26 2.20
N ALA A 44 0.75 -7.40 1.96
CA ALA A 44 -0.20 -7.58 0.87
C ALA A 44 0.50 -7.52 -0.50
N CYS A 45 1.42 -6.58 -0.72
CA CYS A 45 2.19 -6.50 -1.97
C CYS A 45 3.01 -7.76 -2.23
N ARG A 46 3.62 -8.34 -1.19
CA ARG A 46 4.35 -9.61 -1.28
C ARG A 46 3.41 -10.79 -1.55
N HIS A 47 2.29 -10.87 -0.85
CA HIS A 47 1.28 -11.91 -1.02
C HIS A 47 0.71 -11.93 -2.44
N TYR A 48 0.31 -10.78 -2.94
CA TYR A 48 -0.23 -10.63 -4.28
C TYR A 48 0.84 -10.56 -5.38
N LYS A 49 2.13 -10.61 -5.03
CA LYS A 49 3.27 -10.58 -5.97
C LYS A 49 3.24 -9.38 -6.93
N VAL A 50 2.80 -8.23 -6.44
CA VAL A 50 2.67 -7.03 -7.27
C VAL A 50 3.96 -6.21 -7.39
N GLY A 51 4.99 -6.54 -6.61
CA GLY A 51 6.29 -5.89 -6.62
C GLY A 51 7.22 -6.49 -5.57
N THR A 52 8.44 -6.00 -5.51
CA THR A 52 9.48 -6.44 -4.58
C THR A 52 9.49 -5.58 -3.33
N VAL A 53 9.36 -6.20 -2.16
CA VAL A 53 9.56 -5.54 -0.87
C VAL A 53 11.05 -5.56 -0.54
N ALA A 54 11.68 -4.40 -0.53
CA ALA A 54 13.11 -4.24 -0.33
C ALA A 54 13.43 -3.26 0.81
N LYS A 55 14.55 -3.50 1.53
CA LYS A 55 15.05 -2.57 2.54
C LYS A 55 15.51 -1.27 1.87
N ARG A 56 15.18 -0.14 2.47
CA ARG A 56 15.68 1.18 2.04
C ARG A 56 17.14 1.37 2.47
N LYS A 57 17.85 2.28 1.81
CA LYS A 57 19.20 2.70 2.26
C LYS A 57 19.15 3.57 3.52
N SER A 58 18.05 4.28 3.72
CA SER A 58 17.80 5.10 4.90
C SER A 58 16.32 5.03 5.27
N THR A 59 16.06 5.11 6.56
CA THR A 59 14.69 5.24 7.09
C THR A 59 14.00 6.46 6.48
N ALA A 60 12.76 6.30 6.04
CA ALA A 60 11.87 7.43 5.80
C ALA A 60 11.09 7.69 7.08
N PHE A 61 11.20 8.90 7.61
CA PHE A 61 10.43 9.35 8.78
C PHE A 61 10.08 10.82 8.62
N GLY A 62 8.79 11.14 8.56
CA GLY A 62 8.32 12.52 8.42
C GLY A 62 7.10 12.66 7.52
N VAL A 63 6.82 13.89 7.10
CA VAL A 63 5.73 14.23 6.18
C VAL A 63 6.32 14.48 4.80
N PHE A 64 5.91 13.69 3.82
CA PHE A 64 6.46 13.75 2.46
C PHE A 64 5.37 13.87 1.40
N PRO A 65 5.68 14.50 0.25
CA PRO A 65 4.77 14.53 -0.88
C PRO A 65 4.65 13.14 -1.52
N VAL A 66 3.41 12.79 -1.81
CA VAL A 66 3.01 11.57 -2.54
C VAL A 66 2.33 11.99 -3.83
N HIS A 67 2.75 11.40 -4.94
CA HIS A 67 2.23 11.73 -6.26
C HIS A 67 1.20 10.71 -6.73
N MET A 68 0.05 11.21 -7.15
CA MET A 68 -0.99 10.37 -7.74
C MET A 68 -0.64 10.00 -9.18
N LEU A 69 -0.99 8.77 -9.58
CA LEU A 69 -0.94 8.37 -10.97
C LEU A 69 -2.24 8.77 -11.71
N PRO A 70 -2.22 8.85 -13.05
CA PRO A 70 -3.40 9.17 -13.83
C PRO A 70 -4.60 8.28 -13.47
N GLY A 71 -5.76 8.91 -13.30
CA GLY A 71 -7.00 8.22 -12.95
C GLY A 71 -7.17 7.87 -11.46
N THR A 72 -6.21 8.21 -10.59
CA THR A 72 -6.33 7.96 -9.14
C THR A 72 -7.43 8.80 -8.50
N LYS A 73 -7.73 9.97 -9.03
CA LYS A 73 -8.82 10.84 -8.51
C LYS A 73 -10.22 10.20 -8.59
N SER A 74 -10.41 9.16 -9.39
CA SER A 74 -11.65 8.39 -9.42
C SER A 74 -11.78 7.42 -8.24
N GLU A 75 -10.70 7.18 -7.50
CA GLU A 75 -10.68 6.32 -6.32
C GLU A 75 -11.29 7.06 -5.12
N PRO A 76 -12.27 6.48 -4.42
CA PRO A 76 -12.98 7.16 -3.33
C PRO A 76 -12.07 7.73 -2.24
N ILE A 77 -10.98 7.00 -1.89
CA ILE A 77 -10.05 7.44 -0.85
C ILE A 77 -9.11 8.58 -1.26
N PHE A 78 -9.08 8.94 -2.56
CA PHE A 78 -8.21 10.00 -3.10
C PHE A 78 -8.96 11.19 -3.69
N GLN A 79 -10.30 11.13 -3.78
CA GLN A 79 -11.12 12.12 -4.51
C GLN A 79 -10.90 13.57 -4.09
N SER A 80 -10.75 13.81 -2.78
CA SER A 80 -10.59 15.16 -2.22
C SER A 80 -9.14 15.62 -2.13
N LEU A 81 -8.17 14.77 -2.43
CA LEU A 81 -6.75 15.09 -2.29
C LEU A 81 -6.24 15.88 -3.50
N LYS A 82 -5.31 16.80 -3.25
CA LYS A 82 -4.54 17.48 -4.29
C LYS A 82 -3.39 16.58 -4.75
N ASP A 83 -2.83 16.84 -5.92
CA ASP A 83 -1.62 16.18 -6.41
C ASP A 83 -0.49 17.20 -6.52
N PRO A 84 0.65 17.04 -5.83
CA PRO A 84 0.85 16.02 -4.80
C PRO A 84 0.06 16.32 -3.50
N PHE A 85 -0.23 15.29 -2.72
CA PHE A 85 -0.66 15.42 -1.33
C PHE A 85 0.48 15.06 -0.39
N TYR A 86 0.37 15.49 0.87
CA TYR A 86 1.37 15.21 1.90
C TYR A 86 0.84 14.18 2.88
N ALA A 87 1.69 13.20 3.22
CA ALA A 87 1.33 12.14 4.14
C ALA A 87 2.49 11.79 5.07
N VAL A 88 2.16 11.29 6.25
CA VAL A 88 3.15 10.75 7.19
C VAL A 88 3.70 9.44 6.63
N ASP A 89 5.01 9.33 6.59
CA ASP A 89 5.74 8.14 6.16
C ASP A 89 6.74 7.76 7.25
N SER A 90 6.70 6.49 7.69
CA SER A 90 7.62 5.93 8.70
C SER A 90 7.94 4.51 8.29
N ARG A 91 9.11 4.30 7.65
CA ARG A 91 9.45 2.98 7.10
C ARG A 91 10.94 2.77 6.84
N ASP A 92 11.36 1.52 7.01
CA ASP A 92 12.67 0.99 6.61
C ASP A 92 12.62 0.16 5.33
N PHE A 93 11.42 -0.23 4.91
CA PHE A 93 11.17 -1.01 3.69
C PHE A 93 10.34 -0.21 2.68
N GLN A 94 10.38 -0.66 1.44
CA GLN A 94 9.68 -0.06 0.31
C GLN A 94 9.22 -1.13 -0.67
N VAL A 95 8.21 -0.82 -1.47
CA VAL A 95 7.76 -1.67 -2.57
C VAL A 95 8.20 -1.05 -3.88
N ILE A 96 9.04 -1.75 -4.62
CA ILE A 96 9.65 -1.34 -5.89
C ILE A 96 9.48 -2.43 -6.93
N GLN A 97 9.96 -2.20 -8.15
CA GLN A 97 9.91 -3.16 -9.26
C GLN A 97 8.51 -3.75 -9.47
N PRO A 98 7.51 -2.90 -9.77
CA PRO A 98 6.15 -3.38 -9.99
C PRO A 98 6.09 -4.37 -11.15
N ASP A 99 5.44 -5.50 -10.93
CA ASP A 99 5.09 -6.42 -12.02
C ASP A 99 3.84 -5.90 -12.76
N HIS A 100 4.04 -5.00 -13.69
CA HIS A 100 2.95 -4.36 -14.44
C HIS A 100 2.08 -5.37 -15.19
N ALA A 101 2.67 -6.45 -15.71
CA ALA A 101 1.91 -7.48 -16.43
C ALA A 101 0.99 -8.25 -15.47
N HIS A 102 1.52 -8.63 -14.32
CA HIS A 102 0.75 -9.32 -13.29
C HIS A 102 -0.32 -8.41 -12.66
N ILE A 103 0.03 -7.15 -12.33
CA ILE A 103 -0.90 -6.13 -11.82
C ILE A 103 -2.09 -5.97 -12.77
N LYS A 104 -1.82 -5.82 -14.07
CA LYS A 104 -2.86 -5.73 -15.10
C LYS A 104 -3.73 -6.98 -15.17
N LYS A 105 -3.11 -8.17 -15.14
CA LYS A 105 -3.81 -9.46 -15.16
C LYS A 105 -4.75 -9.63 -13.98
N MET A 106 -4.35 -9.15 -12.79
CA MET A 106 -5.17 -9.17 -11.58
C MET A 106 -6.33 -8.17 -11.62
N GLY A 107 -6.31 -7.19 -12.52
CA GLY A 107 -7.20 -6.03 -12.47
C GLY A 107 -6.83 -5.04 -11.36
N ALA A 108 -5.63 -5.16 -10.80
CA ALA A 108 -5.12 -4.25 -9.80
C ALA A 108 -4.62 -2.94 -10.44
N LYS A 109 -4.47 -1.89 -9.62
CA LYS A 109 -4.09 -0.56 -10.11
C LYS A 109 -3.18 0.15 -9.12
N ILE A 110 -1.98 0.54 -9.56
CA ILE A 110 -1.12 1.42 -8.79
C ILE A 110 -1.76 2.81 -8.78
N LEU A 111 -1.91 3.39 -7.59
CA LEU A 111 -2.60 4.65 -7.38
C LEU A 111 -1.63 5.81 -7.13
N ALA A 112 -0.55 5.57 -6.41
CA ALA A 112 0.39 6.62 -6.05
C ALA A 112 1.82 6.08 -5.96
N ILE A 113 2.76 6.99 -6.16
CA ILE A 113 4.20 6.73 -6.12
C ILE A 113 4.92 7.78 -5.28
N GLU A 114 6.11 7.42 -4.81
CA GLU A 114 7.00 8.30 -4.03
C GLU A 114 7.35 9.57 -4.83
N LYS A 115 7.70 10.64 -4.14
CA LYS A 115 8.25 11.87 -4.75
C LYS A 115 9.45 11.57 -5.65
N GLU A 116 9.67 12.40 -6.64
CA GLU A 116 10.91 12.37 -7.40
C GLU A 116 12.12 12.69 -6.53
N ARG A 117 13.20 11.98 -6.79
CA ARG A 117 14.50 12.17 -6.15
C ARG A 117 15.58 12.26 -7.25
N PRO A 118 15.73 13.43 -7.92
CA PRO A 118 16.59 13.57 -9.09
C PRO A 118 18.05 13.16 -8.89
N HIS A 119 18.53 13.28 -7.64
CA HIS A 119 19.92 12.94 -7.27
C HIS A 119 20.09 11.51 -6.76
N VAL A 120 19.03 10.71 -6.76
CA VAL A 120 19.04 9.33 -6.29
C VAL A 120 18.71 8.41 -7.45
N PRO A 121 19.65 7.60 -7.94
CA PRO A 121 19.43 6.73 -9.11
C PRO A 121 18.64 5.47 -8.73
N PHE A 122 17.59 5.63 -7.93
CA PHE A 122 16.75 4.53 -7.50
C PHE A 122 15.31 4.73 -7.98
N GLU A 123 14.67 3.62 -8.22
CA GLU A 123 13.27 3.58 -8.58
C GLU A 123 12.38 4.21 -7.52
N ARG A 124 11.34 4.90 -7.96
CA ARG A 124 10.30 5.45 -7.08
C ARG A 124 9.46 4.33 -6.51
N ALA A 125 9.30 4.31 -5.19
CA ALA A 125 8.49 3.29 -4.52
C ALA A 125 7.00 3.46 -4.84
N MET A 126 6.28 2.34 -4.94
CA MET A 126 4.83 2.34 -4.93
C MET A 126 4.32 2.78 -3.56
N MET A 127 3.45 3.78 -3.52
CA MET A 127 2.92 4.36 -2.29
C MET A 127 1.48 3.97 -2.02
N ALA A 128 0.73 3.56 -3.04
CA ALA A 128 -0.62 3.03 -2.88
C ALA A 128 -1.00 2.14 -4.08
N ILE A 129 -1.79 1.11 -3.81
CA ILE A 129 -2.32 0.20 -4.82
C ILE A 129 -3.73 -0.26 -4.43
N ARG A 130 -4.63 -0.35 -5.42
CA ARG A 130 -5.87 -1.10 -5.32
C ARG A 130 -5.63 -2.50 -5.83
N PHE A 131 -5.74 -3.49 -4.95
CA PHE A 131 -5.57 -4.90 -5.30
C PHE A 131 -6.79 -5.47 -6.02
N ASN A 132 -7.97 -5.10 -5.54
CA ASN A 132 -9.27 -5.47 -6.11
C ASN A 132 -10.36 -4.50 -5.62
N GLU A 133 -11.62 -4.79 -5.93
CA GLU A 133 -12.78 -3.96 -5.54
C GLU A 133 -12.85 -3.68 -4.04
N PHE A 134 -12.44 -4.62 -3.20
CA PHE A 134 -12.62 -4.56 -1.74
C PHE A 134 -11.32 -4.28 -0.97
N MET A 135 -10.17 -4.27 -1.65
CA MET A 135 -8.87 -4.22 -0.99
C MET A 135 -7.98 -3.15 -1.61
N VAL A 136 -7.54 -2.24 -0.77
CA VAL A 136 -6.62 -1.14 -1.13
C VAL A 136 -5.53 -1.02 -0.07
N GLY A 137 -4.36 -0.56 -0.46
CA GLY A 137 -3.27 -0.37 0.49
C GLY A 137 -2.49 0.91 0.26
N THR A 138 -1.94 1.45 1.35
CA THR A 138 -1.08 2.64 1.37
C THR A 138 0.22 2.33 2.12
N GLN A 139 1.35 2.80 1.58
CA GLN A 139 2.64 2.75 2.26
C GLN A 139 2.72 3.79 3.37
N PHE A 140 2.12 4.94 3.17
CA PHE A 140 2.03 6.03 4.14
C PHE A 140 0.91 5.76 5.16
N HIS A 141 0.89 6.58 6.21
CA HIS A 141 -0.02 6.49 7.34
C HIS A 141 -1.18 7.50 7.22
N PRO A 142 -2.31 7.14 6.59
CA PRO A 142 -3.46 8.04 6.49
C PRO A 142 -4.18 8.26 7.84
N GLU A 143 -3.94 7.38 8.81
CA GLU A 143 -4.49 7.47 10.16
C GLU A 143 -3.73 8.46 11.07
N ALA A 144 -2.53 8.90 10.63
CA ALA A 144 -1.73 9.84 11.42
C ALA A 144 -2.35 11.23 11.40
N ASP A 145 -2.62 11.76 12.57
CA ASP A 145 -3.16 13.10 12.77
C ASP A 145 -2.12 14.06 13.38
N ALA A 146 -2.36 15.37 13.21
CA ALA A 146 -1.42 16.40 13.67
C ALA A 146 -1.26 16.42 15.19
N VAL A 147 -2.28 16.05 15.94
CA VAL A 147 -2.24 16.03 17.43
C VAL A 147 -1.41 14.83 17.88
N GLY A 148 -1.71 13.64 17.35
CA GLY A 148 -0.94 12.43 17.65
C GLY A 148 0.53 12.60 17.31
N MET A 149 0.83 13.20 16.16
CA MET A 149 2.22 13.43 15.72
C MET A 149 2.98 14.45 16.60
N SER A 150 2.29 15.35 17.29
CA SER A 150 2.93 16.32 18.19
C SER A 150 3.30 15.73 19.56
N MET A 151 2.84 14.53 19.85
CA MET A 151 3.11 13.84 21.14
C MET A 151 4.30 12.87 21.09
N TYR A 152 4.88 12.69 19.91
CA TYR A 152 6.09 11.87 19.67
C TYR A 152 7.25 12.74 19.18
#